data_6f3bef8adea830090237c151932ac75f
#
_entry.id   6f3bef8adea830090237c151932ac75f
#
_cell.length_a   1.000
_cell.length_b   1.000
_cell.length_c   1.000
_cell.angle_alpha   90.00
_cell.angle_beta   90.00
_cell.angle_gamma   90.00
#
_symmetry.space_group_name_H-M   'P 1'
#
loop_
_entity.id
_entity.type
_entity.pdbx_description
1 polymer ?
#
loop_
_entity_poly.entity_id
_entity_poly.type
_entity_poly.pdbx_seq_one_letter_code
_entity_poly.pdbx_strand_id
1 'polypeptide(L)'
;MANEALTPSPSGEAPTLRYPARGRGERQESLRSFRTKGFTLVELAIVLFVITLLLGGMLTPLSQQIAERQNSDTRHTLESARTALVGYALSHRDSSGKPYLPCPDQHSGSGAGDGQEDRLADGRCAAVVGSLPWHTLGVAEADAWGNHLGYAVSPGYADAGHGIVHAPAPATQASICQETACAQPLAAAAVLLSHGRNGFGAHNAMGRTNLAPVSADERANADASPDFVMHPPSAADRAGGEFDDLVTWLSPAWLLGRLCDPAAACAGP
;
A
#
# COMPACT_ATOMS: atom_id res chain seq x y z
N MET A 1 -59.51 9.67 17.32
CA MET A 1 -60.71 10.34 16.77
C MET A 1 -60.60 10.29 15.26
N ALA A 2 -61.54 9.60 14.68
CA ALA A 2 -62.12 9.51 13.36
C ALA A 2 -61.16 9.03 12.25
N ASN A 3 -61.23 7.86 11.71
CA ASN A 3 -62.21 6.89 11.21
C ASN A 3 -63.16 7.48 10.16
N GLU A 4 -62.88 7.23 8.88
CA GLU A 4 -63.89 7.18 7.78
C GLU A 4 -63.27 6.33 6.68
N ALA A 5 -63.68 5.13 6.47
CA ALA A 5 -64.91 4.60 5.93
C ALA A 5 -64.92 4.56 4.36
N LEU A 6 -64.82 3.34 3.94
CA LEU A 6 -65.06 2.78 2.60
C LEU A 6 -66.43 3.14 2.00
N THR A 7 -66.45 3.34 0.67
CA THR A 7 -67.69 3.03 -0.12
C THR A 7 -67.29 2.37 -1.46
N PRO A 8 -68.10 1.46 -1.96
CA PRO A 8 -67.79 0.65 -3.12
C PRO A 8 -68.54 1.10 -4.41
N SER A 9 -67.93 0.73 -5.52
CA SER A 9 -68.43 0.34 -6.86
C SER A 9 -69.70 0.96 -7.46
N PRO A 10 -69.78 1.11 -8.78
CA PRO A 10 -70.55 0.14 -9.50
C PRO A 10 -69.97 -0.42 -10.81
N SER A 11 -70.44 -1.64 -11.07
CA SER A 11 -70.43 -2.44 -12.29
C SER A 11 -70.82 -1.69 -13.56
N GLY A 12 -69.98 -1.77 -14.59
CA GLY A 12 -70.27 -1.37 -15.94
C GLY A 12 -70.10 -2.55 -16.90
N GLU A 13 -71.17 -2.88 -17.59
CA GLU A 13 -71.39 -3.97 -18.53
C GLU A 13 -70.36 -3.95 -19.68
N ALA A 14 -69.90 -5.15 -20.08
CA ALA A 14 -69.05 -5.39 -21.24
C ALA A 14 -69.89 -5.40 -22.54
N PRO A 15 -69.48 -4.72 -23.58
CA PRO A 15 -70.13 -4.88 -24.90
C PRO A 15 -69.56 -6.13 -25.60
N THR A 16 -70.53 -7.01 -25.98
CA THR A 16 -70.25 -8.17 -26.82
C THR A 16 -69.95 -7.74 -28.26
N LEU A 17 -68.72 -7.86 -28.68
CA LEU A 17 -68.29 -7.72 -30.07
C LEU A 17 -68.47 -9.07 -30.78
N ARG A 18 -69.45 -9.14 -31.70
CA ARG A 18 -69.60 -10.23 -32.66
C ARG A 18 -68.47 -10.19 -33.67
N TYR A 19 -67.70 -11.26 -33.75
CA TYR A 19 -66.73 -11.51 -34.84
C TYR A 19 -67.44 -12.20 -36.00
N PRO A 20 -67.31 -11.73 -37.23
CA PRO A 20 -67.75 -12.48 -38.39
C PRO A 20 -66.75 -13.64 -38.69
N ALA A 21 -67.36 -14.80 -38.92
CA ALA A 21 -66.64 -15.98 -39.41
C ALA A 21 -66.07 -15.69 -40.81
N ARG A 22 -64.77 -15.76 -40.98
CA ARG A 22 -64.10 -15.71 -42.28
C ARG A 22 -63.17 -16.87 -42.47
N GLY A 23 -63.53 -17.68 -43.40
CA GLY A 23 -62.74 -18.41 -44.40
C GLY A 23 -61.52 -19.15 -43.92
N ARG A 24 -61.65 -20.45 -43.89
CA ARG A 24 -60.53 -21.45 -43.88
C ARG A 24 -59.73 -21.29 -45.17
N GLY A 25 -58.58 -20.55 -45.06
CA GLY A 25 -57.53 -20.60 -46.06
C GLY A 25 -56.33 -21.34 -45.46
N GLU A 26 -56.17 -22.60 -45.82
CA GLU A 26 -54.98 -23.40 -45.52
C GLU A 26 -53.77 -22.77 -46.25
N ARG A 27 -53.02 -21.96 -45.53
CA ARG A 27 -51.62 -21.72 -45.93
C ARG A 27 -50.80 -22.81 -45.27
N GLN A 28 -50.38 -23.79 -46.05
CA GLN A 28 -49.22 -24.62 -45.69
C GLN A 28 -48.02 -23.72 -45.60
N GLU A 29 -47.71 -23.26 -44.44
CA GLU A 29 -46.36 -22.74 -44.12
C GLU A 29 -45.44 -23.94 -44.12
N SER A 30 -44.65 -24.02 -45.15
CA SER A 30 -43.47 -24.89 -45.25
C SER A 30 -42.59 -24.65 -44.06
N LEU A 31 -42.70 -25.46 -43.02
CA LEU A 31 -41.72 -25.54 -41.92
C LEU A 31 -40.42 -25.95 -42.55
N ARG A 32 -39.55 -24.94 -42.85
CA ARG A 32 -38.15 -25.20 -43.13
C ARG A 32 -37.57 -25.89 -41.92
N SER A 33 -37.43 -27.19 -41.98
CA SER A 33 -36.67 -27.98 -41.03
C SER A 33 -35.25 -27.44 -41.01
N PHE A 34 -34.92 -26.65 -39.97
CA PHE A 34 -33.54 -26.36 -39.65
C PHE A 34 -32.90 -27.70 -39.26
N ARG A 35 -32.23 -28.33 -40.19
CA ARG A 35 -31.34 -29.46 -39.90
C ARG A 35 -30.27 -28.91 -38.92
N THR A 36 -30.46 -29.08 -37.65
CA THR A 36 -29.40 -28.96 -36.65
C THR A 36 -28.37 -30.03 -36.95
N LYS A 37 -27.29 -29.61 -37.59
CA LYS A 37 -26.11 -30.47 -37.73
C LYS A 37 -25.56 -30.65 -36.33
N GLY A 38 -25.63 -31.86 -35.78
CA GLY A 38 -24.98 -32.20 -34.53
C GLY A 38 -23.45 -32.05 -34.67
N PHE A 39 -22.82 -31.51 -33.63
CA PHE A 39 -21.36 -31.44 -33.59
C PHE A 39 -20.76 -32.84 -33.53
N THR A 40 -19.70 -33.06 -34.28
CA THR A 40 -18.92 -34.31 -34.21
C THR A 40 -18.09 -34.32 -32.92
N LEU A 41 -17.82 -35.49 -32.37
CA LEU A 41 -16.98 -35.66 -31.17
C LEU A 41 -15.58 -35.06 -31.37
N VAL A 42 -15.05 -35.16 -32.60
CA VAL A 42 -13.76 -34.57 -32.97
C VAL A 42 -13.80 -33.05 -32.99
N GLU A 43 -14.87 -32.46 -33.48
CA GLU A 43 -15.05 -31.00 -33.52
C GLU A 43 -15.11 -30.43 -32.10
N LEU A 44 -15.85 -31.08 -31.17
CA LEU A 44 -15.88 -30.72 -29.78
C LEU A 44 -14.50 -30.86 -29.11
N ALA A 45 -13.76 -31.92 -29.40
CA ALA A 45 -12.41 -32.15 -28.88
C ALA A 45 -11.43 -31.05 -29.31
N ILE A 46 -11.48 -30.65 -30.58
CA ILE A 46 -10.62 -29.59 -31.13
C ILE A 46 -10.98 -28.23 -30.46
N VAL A 47 -12.26 -27.93 -30.35
CA VAL A 47 -12.72 -26.68 -29.70
C VAL A 47 -12.25 -26.62 -28.24
N LEU A 48 -12.42 -27.70 -27.46
CA LEU A 48 -11.94 -27.76 -26.08
C LEU A 48 -10.41 -27.63 -25.98
N PHE A 49 -9.67 -28.25 -26.89
CA PHE A 49 -8.21 -28.13 -26.96
C PHE A 49 -7.77 -26.69 -27.26
N VAL A 50 -8.40 -26.03 -28.22
CA VAL A 50 -8.10 -24.61 -28.50
C VAL A 50 -8.46 -23.69 -27.35
N ILE A 51 -9.60 -23.90 -26.69
CA ILE A 51 -10.01 -23.12 -25.52
C ILE A 51 -9.00 -23.29 -24.39
N THR A 52 -8.56 -24.52 -24.09
CA THR A 52 -7.55 -24.76 -23.04
C THR A 52 -6.22 -24.10 -23.34
N LEU A 53 -5.77 -24.09 -24.60
CA LEU A 53 -4.55 -23.38 -25.00
C LEU A 53 -4.71 -21.86 -24.85
N LEU A 54 -5.84 -21.29 -25.25
CA LEU A 54 -6.10 -19.84 -25.14
C LEU A 54 -6.21 -19.40 -23.67
N LEU A 55 -6.92 -20.15 -22.85
CA LEU A 55 -7.05 -19.85 -21.42
C LEU A 55 -5.70 -20.00 -20.70
N GLY A 56 -4.94 -21.05 -20.99
CA GLY A 56 -3.60 -21.28 -20.42
C GLY A 56 -2.62 -20.15 -20.74
N GLY A 57 -2.67 -19.62 -21.97
CA GLY A 57 -1.80 -18.51 -22.39
C GLY A 57 -2.17 -17.14 -21.81
N MET A 58 -3.43 -16.93 -21.38
CA MET A 58 -3.88 -15.65 -20.84
C MET A 58 -3.66 -15.48 -19.33
N LEU A 59 -3.46 -16.57 -18.58
CA LEU A 59 -3.37 -16.49 -17.11
C LEU A 59 -2.00 -15.98 -16.63
N THR A 60 -0.92 -16.28 -17.32
CA THR A 60 0.44 -15.87 -16.94
C THR A 60 0.68 -14.36 -17.01
N PRO A 61 0.27 -13.61 -18.06
CA PRO A 61 0.50 -12.18 -18.12
C PRO A 61 -0.33 -11.40 -17.06
N LEU A 62 -1.47 -11.93 -16.61
CA LEU A 62 -2.32 -11.27 -15.65
C LEU A 62 -1.69 -11.21 -14.24
N SER A 63 -1.06 -12.28 -13.78
CA SER A 63 -0.39 -12.32 -12.48
C SER A 63 0.81 -11.39 -12.42
N GLN A 64 1.56 -11.26 -13.51
CA GLN A 64 2.67 -10.33 -13.62
C GLN A 64 2.20 -8.86 -13.59
N GLN A 65 1.08 -8.54 -14.26
CA GLN A 65 0.49 -7.21 -14.24
C GLN A 65 0.00 -6.82 -12.84
N ILE A 66 -0.56 -7.75 -12.08
CA ILE A 66 -0.99 -7.51 -10.68
C ILE A 66 0.24 -7.23 -9.81
N ALA A 67 1.29 -8.04 -9.91
CA ALA A 67 2.51 -7.83 -9.13
C ALA A 67 3.18 -6.48 -9.44
N GLU A 68 3.24 -6.10 -10.73
CA GLU A 68 3.80 -4.82 -11.14
C GLU A 68 2.98 -3.62 -10.61
N ARG A 69 1.65 -3.72 -10.64
CA ARG A 69 0.77 -2.72 -10.04
C ARG A 69 1.01 -2.58 -8.54
N GLN A 70 1.06 -3.68 -7.80
CA GLN A 70 1.32 -3.65 -6.35
C GLN A 70 2.67 -3.01 -6.02
N ASN A 71 3.72 -3.35 -6.80
CA ASN A 71 5.02 -2.70 -6.67
C ASN A 71 4.95 -1.19 -6.95
N SER A 72 4.25 -0.79 -8.01
CA SER A 72 4.07 0.62 -8.37
C SER A 72 3.28 1.38 -7.30
N ASP A 73 2.18 0.79 -6.81
CA ASP A 73 1.33 1.38 -5.78
C ASP A 73 2.10 1.55 -4.46
N THR A 74 2.89 0.55 -4.07
CA THR A 74 3.73 0.63 -2.87
C THR A 74 4.83 1.69 -3.00
N ARG A 75 5.48 1.80 -4.16
CA ARG A 75 6.46 2.89 -4.41
C ARG A 75 5.80 4.27 -4.31
N HIS A 76 4.58 4.39 -4.81
CA HIS A 76 3.82 5.64 -4.69
C HIS A 76 3.44 5.94 -3.23
N THR A 77 3.07 4.92 -2.45
CA THR A 77 2.80 5.06 -1.02
C THR A 77 4.06 5.50 -0.25
N LEU A 78 5.22 4.90 -0.53
CA LEU A 78 6.51 5.30 0.06
C LEU A 78 6.88 6.76 -0.28
N GLU A 79 6.68 7.19 -1.53
CA GLU A 79 6.97 8.58 -1.92
C GLU A 79 5.98 9.58 -1.33
N SER A 80 4.71 9.18 -1.17
CA SER A 80 3.71 9.97 -0.46
C SER A 80 4.07 10.12 1.02
N ALA A 81 4.48 9.05 1.68
CA ALA A 81 4.96 9.06 3.06
C ALA A 81 6.22 9.94 3.22
N ARG A 82 7.17 9.82 2.29
CA ARG A 82 8.37 10.66 2.25
C ARG A 82 8.03 12.15 2.14
N THR A 83 7.08 12.48 1.30
CA THR A 83 6.59 13.86 1.13
C THR A 83 5.89 14.35 2.40
N ALA A 84 5.07 13.49 3.04
CA ALA A 84 4.38 13.81 4.28
C ALA A 84 5.34 14.05 5.45
N LEU A 85 6.44 13.29 5.57
CA LEU A 85 7.51 13.53 6.55
C LEU A 85 8.09 14.93 6.42
N VAL A 86 8.37 15.38 5.21
CA VAL A 86 8.87 16.75 4.97
C VAL A 86 7.79 17.79 5.28
N GLY A 87 6.55 17.52 4.90
CA GLY A 87 5.40 18.39 5.24
C GLY A 87 5.19 18.52 6.74
N TYR A 88 5.34 17.41 7.47
CA TYR A 88 5.30 17.41 8.93
C TYR A 88 6.39 18.33 9.52
N ALA A 89 7.64 18.17 9.11
CA ALA A 89 8.75 18.97 9.59
C ALA A 89 8.61 20.46 9.23
N LEU A 90 7.97 20.80 8.11
CA LEU A 90 7.68 22.18 7.74
C LEU A 90 6.61 22.83 8.62
N SER A 91 5.67 22.05 9.16
CA SER A 91 4.55 22.52 9.96
C SER A 91 4.77 22.42 11.47
N HIS A 92 5.71 21.58 11.92
CA HIS A 92 6.01 21.35 13.33
C HIS A 92 7.37 21.94 13.70
N ARG A 93 7.38 22.76 14.73
CA ARG A 93 8.55 23.49 15.19
C ARG A 93 8.74 23.32 16.68
N ASP A 94 9.99 23.25 17.11
CA ASP A 94 10.35 23.34 18.54
C ASP A 94 10.07 24.76 19.12
N SER A 95 10.34 24.93 20.40
CA SER A 95 10.18 26.22 21.08
C SER A 95 11.10 27.32 20.53
N SER A 96 12.15 26.96 19.81
CA SER A 96 13.10 27.88 19.13
C SER A 96 12.81 28.10 17.66
N GLY A 97 11.70 27.52 17.14
CA GLY A 97 11.26 27.67 15.75
C GLY A 97 11.95 26.70 14.77
N LYS A 98 12.69 25.70 15.27
CA LYS A 98 13.40 24.73 14.43
C LYS A 98 12.51 23.55 14.07
N PRO A 99 12.56 23.02 12.83
CA PRO A 99 11.78 21.89 12.43
C PRO A 99 12.27 20.58 13.07
N TYR A 100 11.38 19.56 13.11
CA TYR A 100 11.73 18.19 13.49
C TYR A 100 10.84 17.19 12.78
N LEU A 101 11.34 15.93 12.61
CA LEU A 101 10.59 14.83 12.06
C LEU A 101 9.73 14.14 13.12
N PRO A 102 8.66 13.42 12.73
CA PRO A 102 7.88 12.64 13.67
C PRO A 102 8.68 11.44 14.21
N CYS A 103 8.26 10.95 15.37
CA CYS A 103 8.77 9.71 15.92
C CYS A 103 8.08 8.49 15.31
N PRO A 104 8.75 7.31 15.24
CA PRO A 104 8.10 6.07 14.86
C PRO A 104 6.96 5.70 15.82
N ASP A 105 5.93 5.03 15.27
CA ASP A 105 4.89 4.34 16.02
C ASP A 105 5.44 2.98 16.48
N GLN A 106 5.32 2.69 17.77
CA GLN A 106 5.79 1.46 18.38
C GLN A 106 4.72 0.37 18.36
N HIS A 107 5.14 -0.88 18.29
CA HIS A 107 4.23 -2.03 18.34
C HIS A 107 4.04 -2.60 19.75
N SER A 108 4.58 -1.93 20.77
CA SER A 108 4.46 -2.34 22.16
C SER A 108 4.24 -1.13 23.07
N GLY A 109 3.43 -1.29 24.07
CA GLY A 109 3.11 -0.22 24.99
C GLY A 109 1.68 0.33 24.83
N SER A 110 1.42 1.46 25.42
CA SER A 110 0.14 2.18 25.29
C SER A 110 0.10 2.89 23.95
N GLY A 111 -0.95 2.67 23.14
CA GLY A 111 -1.07 3.21 21.79
C GLY A 111 -0.38 2.36 20.70
N ALA A 112 0.12 1.17 21.04
CA ALA A 112 0.89 0.33 20.12
C ALA A 112 0.16 0.10 18.79
N GLY A 113 0.79 0.50 17.69
CA GLY A 113 0.30 0.30 16.33
C GLY A 113 -0.94 1.13 15.97
N ASP A 114 -1.18 2.26 16.66
CA ASP A 114 -2.32 3.14 16.39
C ASP A 114 -2.03 4.19 15.28
N GLY A 115 -0.82 4.17 14.75
CA GLY A 115 -0.36 5.08 13.70
C GLY A 115 -0.02 6.47 14.19
N GLN A 116 0.00 6.70 15.50
CA GLN A 116 0.46 7.95 16.08
C GLN A 116 1.95 7.91 16.41
N GLU A 117 2.58 9.07 16.45
CA GLU A 117 3.98 9.12 16.86
C GLU A 117 4.14 8.87 18.36
N ASP A 118 5.14 8.06 18.75
CA ASP A 118 5.48 7.79 20.13
C ASP A 118 6.63 8.68 20.61
N ARG A 119 6.25 9.85 21.12
CA ARG A 119 7.18 10.85 21.62
C ARG A 119 7.15 10.92 23.14
N LEU A 120 8.33 10.94 23.74
CA LEU A 120 8.50 11.13 25.19
C LEU A 120 8.24 12.59 25.60
N ALA A 121 7.96 12.80 26.88
CA ALA A 121 7.68 14.13 27.42
C ALA A 121 8.88 15.10 27.30
N ASP A 122 10.11 14.59 27.14
CA ASP A 122 11.33 15.39 26.94
C ASP A 122 11.54 15.79 25.46
N GLY A 123 10.64 15.42 24.56
CA GLY A 123 10.70 15.74 23.14
C GLY A 123 11.44 14.72 22.28
N ARG A 124 12.04 13.67 22.86
CA ARG A 124 12.71 12.59 22.13
C ARG A 124 11.75 11.49 21.74
N CYS A 125 12.14 10.66 20.78
CA CYS A 125 11.37 9.48 20.41
C CYS A 125 11.53 8.35 21.44
N ALA A 126 10.46 7.61 21.68
CA ALA A 126 10.49 6.43 22.54
C ALA A 126 11.38 5.34 21.94
N ALA A 127 11.41 5.22 20.62
CA ALA A 127 12.37 4.42 19.87
C ALA A 127 12.69 5.08 18.52
N VAL A 128 13.77 4.66 17.89
CA VAL A 128 14.24 5.23 16.61
C VAL A 128 13.85 4.39 15.40
N VAL A 129 13.36 3.18 15.63
CA VAL A 129 12.84 2.23 14.61
C VAL A 129 11.49 1.75 15.06
N GLY A 130 10.54 1.69 14.14
CA GLY A 130 9.17 1.23 14.36
C GLY A 130 8.35 1.29 13.05
N SER A 131 7.05 1.45 13.16
CA SER A 131 6.21 1.73 12.00
C SER A 131 6.13 3.21 11.68
N LEU A 132 5.78 3.51 10.43
CA LEU A 132 5.44 4.86 10.02
C LEU A 132 4.25 5.35 10.85
N PRO A 133 4.29 6.54 11.46
CA PRO A 133 3.14 7.10 12.18
C PRO A 133 2.11 7.64 11.17
N TRP A 134 1.45 6.72 10.47
CA TRP A 134 0.59 6.98 9.31
C TRP A 134 -0.61 7.88 9.66
N HIS A 135 -1.16 7.72 10.87
CA HIS A 135 -2.27 8.55 11.35
C HIS A 135 -1.80 9.98 11.62
N THR A 136 -0.66 10.16 12.28
CA THR A 136 -0.04 11.49 12.52
C THR A 136 0.27 12.21 11.21
N LEU A 137 0.71 11.47 10.19
CA LEU A 137 1.09 12.02 8.89
C LEU A 137 -0.08 12.17 7.92
N GLY A 138 -1.23 11.55 8.20
CA GLY A 138 -2.39 11.56 7.30
C GLY A 138 -2.15 10.84 5.97
N VAL A 139 -1.36 9.76 5.99
CA VAL A 139 -1.04 8.93 4.81
C VAL A 139 -1.68 7.54 4.91
N ALA A 140 -1.49 6.71 3.88
CA ALA A 140 -1.98 5.35 3.89
C ALA A 140 -1.35 4.53 5.04
N GLU A 141 -2.19 3.72 5.71
CA GLU A 141 -1.79 2.84 6.81
C GLU A 141 -0.84 1.74 6.37
N ALA A 142 -1.06 1.18 5.18
CA ALA A 142 -0.37 -0.01 4.71
C ALA A 142 0.07 0.11 3.25
N ASP A 143 1.00 -0.74 2.86
CA ASP A 143 1.41 -0.96 1.49
C ASP A 143 0.35 -1.76 0.68
N ALA A 144 0.65 -2.06 -0.59
CA ALA A 144 -0.27 -2.79 -1.47
C ALA A 144 -0.48 -4.27 -1.07
N TRP A 145 0.27 -4.79 -0.12
CA TRP A 145 0.13 -6.16 0.43
C TRP A 145 -0.51 -6.18 1.83
N GLY A 146 -0.86 -5.00 2.39
CA GLY A 146 -1.54 -4.87 3.68
C GLY A 146 -0.59 -4.90 4.87
N ASN A 147 0.67 -4.54 4.68
CA ASN A 147 1.66 -4.42 5.74
C ASN A 147 1.91 -2.94 6.05
N HIS A 148 2.08 -2.59 7.33
CA HIS A 148 2.51 -1.26 7.73
C HIS A 148 3.90 -0.97 7.18
N LEU A 149 4.14 0.28 6.78
CA LEU A 149 5.48 0.71 6.39
C LEU A 149 6.39 0.79 7.62
N GLY A 150 7.58 0.24 7.52
CA GLY A 150 8.65 0.46 8.47
C GLY A 150 9.16 1.90 8.40
N TYR A 151 9.55 2.44 9.53
CA TYR A 151 10.10 3.78 9.63
C TYR A 151 11.23 3.82 10.65
N ALA A 152 12.35 4.39 10.25
CA ALA A 152 13.45 4.70 11.15
C ALA A 152 13.82 6.17 11.01
N VAL A 153 14.23 6.78 12.12
CA VAL A 153 14.65 8.19 12.15
C VAL A 153 15.92 8.34 12.98
N SER A 154 16.89 9.08 12.47
CA SER A 154 18.05 9.47 13.26
C SER A 154 17.64 10.45 14.37
N PRO A 155 17.98 10.19 15.64
CA PRO A 155 17.46 10.94 16.79
C PRO A 155 17.59 12.46 16.69
N GLY A 156 18.70 12.96 16.17
CA GLY A 156 18.93 14.39 16.01
C GLY A 156 18.03 15.09 14.99
N TYR A 157 17.28 14.32 14.17
CA TYR A 157 16.31 14.85 13.23
C TYR A 157 14.87 14.79 13.75
N ALA A 158 14.62 14.06 14.85
CA ALA A 158 13.29 13.91 15.44
C ALA A 158 13.17 14.45 16.86
N ASP A 159 14.20 15.11 17.39
CA ASP A 159 14.19 15.70 18.73
C ASP A 159 13.41 17.03 18.72
N ALA A 160 12.20 17.01 19.28
CA ALA A 160 11.36 18.20 19.40
C ALA A 160 11.85 19.18 20.50
N GLY A 161 12.78 18.77 21.35
CA GLY A 161 13.40 19.65 22.35
C GLY A 161 14.51 20.54 21.77
N HIS A 162 15.17 20.09 20.70
CA HIS A 162 16.33 20.79 20.11
C HIS A 162 16.12 21.18 18.65
N GLY A 163 15.25 20.51 17.94
CA GLY A 163 14.99 20.70 16.51
C GLY A 163 16.20 20.44 15.61
N ILE A 164 15.98 20.49 14.30
CA ILE A 164 17.02 20.32 13.30
C ILE A 164 17.80 21.63 13.13
N VAL A 165 19.13 21.54 13.17
CA VAL A 165 20.05 22.66 12.90
C VAL A 165 20.81 22.40 11.61
N HIS A 166 21.17 23.48 10.90
CA HIS A 166 21.93 23.36 9.66
C HIS A 166 23.42 23.11 9.92
N ALA A 167 23.97 23.75 10.93
CA ALA A 167 25.39 23.66 11.23
C ALA A 167 25.64 23.79 12.76
N PRO A 168 26.26 22.77 13.40
CA PRO A 168 26.59 21.47 12.82
C PRO A 168 25.31 20.65 12.53
N ALA A 169 25.29 19.95 11.40
CA ALA A 169 24.18 19.05 11.08
C ALA A 169 24.05 17.96 12.14
N PRO A 170 22.82 17.53 12.49
CA PRO A 170 22.64 16.44 13.45
C PRO A 170 23.36 15.16 13.00
N ALA A 171 23.91 14.42 13.95
CA ALA A 171 24.50 13.12 13.66
C ALA A 171 23.44 12.14 13.18
N THR A 172 23.76 11.35 12.17
CA THR A 172 22.91 10.27 11.68
C THR A 172 23.24 8.97 12.39
N GLN A 173 22.22 8.21 12.74
CA GLN A 173 22.35 6.82 13.21
C GLN A 173 21.77 5.85 12.18
N ALA A 174 20.79 6.28 11.39
CA ALA A 174 20.25 5.44 10.32
C ALA A 174 21.16 5.43 9.11
N SER A 175 21.35 4.26 8.51
CA SER A 175 22.18 4.07 7.32
C SER A 175 21.53 3.13 6.29
N ILE A 176 21.95 3.30 5.03
CA ILE A 176 21.56 2.42 3.92
C ILE A 176 22.82 1.71 3.40
N CYS A 177 22.72 0.40 3.32
CA CYS A 177 23.77 -0.50 2.87
C CYS A 177 23.32 -1.25 1.61
N GLN A 178 24.26 -1.75 0.80
CA GLN A 178 23.92 -2.62 -0.35
C GLN A 178 23.81 -4.09 0.05
N GLU A 179 24.37 -4.45 1.18
CA GLU A 179 24.38 -5.80 1.75
C GLU A 179 24.60 -5.70 3.27
N THR A 180 24.28 -6.74 4.01
CA THR A 180 24.41 -6.79 5.48
C THR A 180 25.86 -6.49 5.96
N ALA A 181 26.89 -6.79 5.16
CA ALA A 181 28.27 -6.48 5.50
C ALA A 181 28.61 -4.99 5.52
N CYS A 182 27.79 -4.16 4.91
CA CYS A 182 27.80 -2.69 4.95
C CYS A 182 29.17 -2.02 4.88
N ALA A 183 29.92 -2.26 3.82
CA ALA A 183 31.26 -1.69 3.65
C ALA A 183 31.28 -0.15 3.45
N GLN A 184 30.17 0.41 2.92
CA GLN A 184 30.02 1.83 2.64
C GLN A 184 28.60 2.30 2.98
N PRO A 185 28.32 2.63 4.26
CA PRO A 185 27.00 3.08 4.67
C PRO A 185 26.69 4.48 4.12
N LEU A 186 25.48 4.65 3.57
CA LEU A 186 24.94 5.95 3.21
C LEU A 186 24.13 6.49 4.38
N ALA A 187 24.54 7.63 4.92
CA ALA A 187 23.86 8.27 6.03
C ALA A 187 22.42 8.69 5.67
N ALA A 188 21.47 8.40 6.54
CA ALA A 188 20.06 8.75 6.39
C ALA A 188 19.55 9.56 7.59
N ALA A 189 18.81 10.63 7.33
CA ALA A 189 18.05 11.34 8.36
C ALA A 189 16.83 10.51 8.77
N ALA A 190 16.20 9.87 7.79
CA ALA A 190 15.10 8.93 7.99
C ALA A 190 15.07 7.89 6.88
N VAL A 191 14.55 6.70 7.17
CA VAL A 191 14.37 5.59 6.25
C VAL A 191 12.91 5.13 6.29
N LEU A 192 12.36 4.80 5.14
CA LEU A 192 11.05 4.21 4.94
C LEU A 192 11.23 2.86 4.24
N LEU A 193 10.51 1.86 4.72
CA LEU A 193 10.61 0.48 4.27
C LEU A 193 9.22 -0.12 4.03
N SER A 194 9.04 -0.84 2.94
CA SER A 194 8.01 -1.87 2.79
C SER A 194 8.71 -3.22 2.68
N HIS A 195 8.22 -4.21 3.41
CA HIS A 195 8.72 -5.59 3.36
C HIS A 195 8.25 -6.36 2.13
N GLY A 196 7.89 -5.66 1.07
CA GLY A 196 7.60 -6.23 -0.22
C GLY A 196 6.45 -7.23 -0.24
N ARG A 197 6.44 -8.05 -1.28
CA ARG A 197 5.37 -9.02 -1.55
C ARG A 197 5.36 -10.17 -0.54
N ASN A 198 6.53 -10.66 -0.12
CA ASN A 198 6.61 -11.75 0.85
C ASN A 198 6.22 -11.29 2.26
N GLY A 199 6.39 -9.99 2.57
CA GLY A 199 6.01 -9.34 3.81
C GLY A 199 6.73 -9.89 5.05
N PHE A 200 7.87 -10.55 4.89
CA PHE A 200 8.60 -11.14 6.02
C PHE A 200 9.10 -10.08 6.99
N GLY A 201 8.84 -10.28 8.27
CA GLY A 201 9.22 -9.33 9.33
C GLY A 201 8.30 -8.15 9.50
N ALA A 202 7.40 -7.90 8.56
CA ALA A 202 6.44 -6.80 8.63
C ALA A 202 5.43 -6.95 9.78
N HIS A 203 4.94 -5.83 10.27
CA HIS A 203 3.68 -5.77 11.01
C HIS A 203 2.54 -5.50 10.02
N ASN A 204 1.50 -6.32 10.06
CA ASN A 204 0.35 -6.17 9.18
C ASN A 204 -0.75 -5.31 9.81
N ALA A 205 -1.67 -4.80 8.98
CA ALA A 205 -2.79 -3.97 9.41
C ALA A 205 -3.78 -4.69 10.38
N MET A 206 -3.60 -6.00 10.62
CA MET A 206 -4.34 -6.74 11.65
C MET A 206 -3.60 -6.78 13.01
N GLY A 207 -2.50 -6.03 13.17
CA GLY A 207 -1.71 -5.95 14.39
C GLY A 207 -0.84 -7.19 14.67
N ARG A 208 -0.51 -7.98 13.65
CA ARG A 208 0.34 -9.17 13.79
C ARG A 208 1.68 -8.96 13.11
N THR A 209 2.72 -9.53 13.71
CA THR A 209 4.01 -9.68 13.05
C THR A 209 3.97 -10.89 12.12
N ASN A 210 4.38 -10.70 10.89
CA ASN A 210 4.51 -11.76 9.90
C ASN A 210 5.70 -12.68 10.22
N LEU A 211 5.88 -13.73 9.40
CA LEU A 211 7.00 -14.67 9.58
C LEU A 211 8.34 -13.94 9.46
N ALA A 212 9.32 -14.41 10.20
CA ALA A 212 10.67 -13.85 10.13
C ALA A 212 11.34 -14.14 8.77
N PRO A 213 12.16 -13.21 8.24
CA PRO A 213 12.89 -13.41 6.99
C PRO A 213 13.91 -14.55 7.09
N VAL A 214 14.13 -15.22 5.97
CA VAL A 214 15.16 -16.27 5.84
C VAL A 214 16.50 -15.67 5.39
N SER A 215 16.46 -14.72 4.45
CA SER A 215 17.67 -14.06 3.94
C SER A 215 18.32 -13.15 5.00
N ALA A 216 19.62 -12.94 4.90
CA ALA A 216 20.34 -12.08 5.84
C ALA A 216 19.97 -10.60 5.63
N ASP A 217 19.78 -10.20 4.37
CA ASP A 217 19.52 -8.81 4.00
C ASP A 217 18.09 -8.38 4.41
N GLU A 218 17.06 -9.21 4.18
CA GLU A 218 15.71 -8.92 4.70
C GLU A 218 15.66 -9.00 6.23
N ARG A 219 16.49 -9.86 6.84
CA ARG A 219 16.56 -9.92 8.31
C ARG A 219 17.13 -8.65 8.91
N ALA A 220 18.11 -8.04 8.26
CA ALA A 220 18.63 -6.73 8.67
C ALA A 220 17.58 -5.63 8.57
N ASN A 221 16.66 -5.73 7.58
CA ASN A 221 15.55 -4.80 7.43
C ASN A 221 14.40 -5.04 8.42
N ALA A 222 14.32 -6.23 9.01
CA ALA A 222 13.25 -6.64 9.94
C ALA A 222 13.66 -6.55 11.42
N ASP A 223 14.91 -6.27 11.72
CA ASP A 223 15.37 -6.09 13.09
C ASP A 223 15.18 -4.63 13.55
N ALA A 224 15.43 -4.38 14.82
CA ALA A 224 15.34 -3.03 15.38
C ALA A 224 16.60 -2.18 15.15
N SER A 225 17.52 -2.62 14.26
CA SER A 225 18.71 -1.87 13.86
C SER A 225 18.33 -0.69 12.97
N PRO A 226 18.99 0.45 13.08
CA PRO A 226 18.80 1.57 12.16
C PRO A 226 19.56 1.40 10.83
N ASP A 227 20.21 0.25 10.60
CA ASP A 227 20.96 -0.07 9.38
C ASP A 227 20.08 -0.89 8.44
N PHE A 228 19.81 -0.35 7.26
CA PHE A 228 18.92 -0.98 6.27
C PHE A 228 19.69 -1.41 5.03
N VAL A 229 19.26 -2.53 4.46
CA VAL A 229 19.80 -3.05 3.20
C VAL A 229 18.88 -2.66 2.05
N MET A 230 19.46 -2.19 0.95
CA MET A 230 18.75 -1.84 -0.26
C MET A 230 19.53 -2.28 -1.49
N HIS A 231 18.96 -3.20 -2.25
CA HIS A 231 19.46 -3.62 -3.56
C HIS A 231 18.30 -4.07 -4.47
N PRO A 232 18.53 -4.34 -5.76
CA PRO A 232 17.49 -4.88 -6.64
C PRO A 232 16.94 -6.21 -6.12
N PRO A 233 15.65 -6.50 -6.35
CA PRO A 233 15.02 -7.75 -5.94
C PRO A 233 15.79 -8.98 -6.43
N SER A 234 15.89 -9.99 -5.58
CA SER A 234 16.53 -11.27 -5.87
C SER A 234 15.62 -12.45 -5.51
N ALA A 235 15.74 -13.54 -6.27
CA ALA A 235 15.00 -14.77 -5.99
C ALA A 235 15.73 -15.62 -4.92
N ALA A 236 14.98 -16.52 -4.27
CA ALA A 236 15.48 -17.36 -3.17
C ALA A 236 16.64 -18.30 -3.55
N ASP A 237 16.81 -18.59 -4.85
CA ASP A 237 17.91 -19.43 -5.38
C ASP A 237 19.21 -18.65 -5.64
N ARG A 238 19.23 -17.33 -5.41
CA ARG A 238 20.41 -16.47 -5.56
C ARG A 238 21.32 -16.54 -4.32
N ALA A 239 22.59 -16.24 -4.52
CA ALA A 239 23.51 -15.98 -3.40
C ALA A 239 23.00 -14.77 -2.60
N GLY A 240 22.76 -14.95 -1.29
CA GLY A 240 22.11 -13.95 -0.44
C GLY A 240 20.65 -14.24 -0.13
N GLY A 241 19.97 -15.05 -0.97
CA GLY A 241 18.57 -15.45 -0.78
C GLY A 241 17.58 -14.51 -1.45
N GLU A 242 16.32 -14.66 -1.08
CA GLU A 242 15.22 -13.79 -1.52
C GLU A 242 15.37 -12.38 -0.94
N PHE A 243 15.05 -11.40 -1.77
CA PHE A 243 14.97 -10.01 -1.34
C PHE A 243 13.94 -9.30 -2.21
N ASP A 244 12.89 -8.77 -1.60
CA ASP A 244 11.87 -8.01 -2.30
C ASP A 244 11.46 -6.72 -1.57
N ASP A 245 12.21 -6.35 -0.53
CA ASP A 245 12.01 -5.13 0.24
C ASP A 245 12.16 -3.88 -0.63
N LEU A 246 11.30 -2.89 -0.38
CA LEU A 246 11.33 -1.59 -1.02
C LEU A 246 11.75 -0.53 -0.01
N VAL A 247 12.92 0.05 -0.20
CA VAL A 247 13.50 1.05 0.71
C VAL A 247 13.61 2.41 0.03
N THR A 248 13.25 3.46 0.75
CA THR A 248 13.52 4.84 0.37
C THR A 248 13.97 5.62 1.60
N TRP A 249 14.71 6.73 1.40
CA TRP A 249 15.24 7.48 2.53
C TRP A 249 15.28 8.99 2.28
N LEU A 250 15.44 9.73 3.36
CA LEU A 250 15.74 11.16 3.36
C LEU A 250 17.21 11.35 3.64
N SER A 251 17.97 11.81 2.65
CA SER A 251 19.37 12.15 2.89
C SER A 251 19.46 13.43 3.73
N PRO A 252 20.43 13.53 4.66
CA PRO A 252 20.63 14.72 5.49
C PRO A 252 20.75 16.01 4.69
N ALA A 253 21.60 16.02 3.68
CA ALA A 253 21.84 17.21 2.86
C ALA A 253 20.59 17.69 2.10
N TRP A 254 19.81 16.75 1.54
CA TRP A 254 18.59 17.07 0.83
C TRP A 254 17.51 17.59 1.80
N LEU A 255 17.37 16.97 2.96
CA LEU A 255 16.39 17.38 3.96
C LEU A 255 16.71 18.78 4.51
N LEU A 256 17.96 19.04 4.87
CA LEU A 256 18.40 20.35 5.34
C LEU A 256 18.17 21.43 4.29
N GLY A 257 18.47 21.16 3.01
CA GLY A 257 18.20 22.10 1.93
C GLY A 257 16.72 22.40 1.70
N ARG A 258 15.82 21.53 2.17
CA ARG A 258 14.36 21.75 2.08
C ARG A 258 13.77 22.44 3.29
N LEU A 259 14.33 22.18 4.48
CA LEU A 259 13.77 22.64 5.75
C LEU A 259 14.39 23.95 6.24
N CYS A 260 15.65 24.18 5.86
CA CYS A 260 16.46 25.28 6.39
C CYS A 260 16.73 26.30 5.30
N ASP A 261 16.15 27.49 5.44
CA ASP A 261 16.65 28.64 4.70
C ASP A 261 18.04 28.97 5.22
N PRO A 262 19.07 29.03 4.34
CA PRO A 262 20.44 29.39 4.77
C PRO A 262 20.53 30.69 5.53
N ALA A 263 19.53 31.59 5.39
CA ALA A 263 19.54 32.91 5.98
C ALA A 263 18.87 33.01 7.36
N ALA A 264 17.98 32.07 7.77
CA ALA A 264 17.17 32.29 8.97
C ALA A 264 16.67 31.07 9.74
N ALA A 265 16.30 29.95 9.11
CA ALA A 265 15.41 29.00 9.74
C ALA A 265 16.08 27.88 10.57
N CYS A 266 17.37 27.61 10.41
CA CYS A 266 18.09 26.58 11.13
C CYS A 266 19.47 27.06 11.59
N ALA A 267 19.64 28.33 11.88
CA ALA A 267 20.86 28.84 12.49
C ALA A 267 21.04 28.15 13.87
N GLY A 268 22.17 27.48 14.05
CA GLY A 268 22.57 27.03 15.39
C GLY A 268 22.74 28.22 16.33
N PRO A 269 22.75 27.97 17.62
CA PRO A 269 23.02 29.01 18.62
C PRO A 269 24.39 29.64 18.40
#